data_0def775b8401cb6ee34f0d378c925a45
#
_entry.id   0def775b8401cb6ee34f0d378c925a45
#
_cell.length_a   1.000
_cell.length_b   1.000
_cell.length_c   1.000
_cell.angle_alpha   90.00
_cell.angle_beta   90.00
_cell.angle_gamma   90.00
#
_symmetry.space_group_name_H-M   'P 1'
#
loop_
_entity.id
_entity.type
_entity.pdbx_description
1 polymer ?
#
loop_
_entity_poly.entity_id
_entity_poly.type
_entity_poly.pdbx_seq_one_letter_code
_entity_poly.pdbx_strand_id
1 'polypeptide(L)'
;MLLPHNLSRHTLTTNMVMTSKVRSIQEAYRGILNQKINTIEGNFLALNPNDKERLFKDTELVMDFSTSIAVERKLAKEGQAYRRCTSFLNPKGDEIVLLMEDQDRHSKLDLLEMDYYRNLIVDEKFVRHLEQTETVRTNSFSCRSESMVLNYENVRVLAAIISKQIRKYYAQKEACLNIWHFDAANGTVVNLPMTITNWRNEDLEGIHVYISDAVEKEIKAIADASPDKETGGCLFGSYDRDYNNIYVYYMVPASEDSIQTTVSFVRGIKGLTTEYERITKLTYNQVRYLGEWHSHPNMPNTPSDTDKKQFEELWEEQQSQDLPFVQMIHGNNGIFVKAKDSIL
;
A
#
# COMPACT_ATOMS: atom_id res chain seq x y z
N MET A 1 -8.30 -1.13 26.14
CA MET A 1 -9.41 -1.55 27.02
C MET A 1 -10.26 -2.57 26.29
N LEU A 2 -10.70 -3.63 26.97
CA LEU A 2 -11.60 -4.64 26.45
C LEU A 2 -13.05 -4.17 26.64
N LEU A 3 -13.82 -4.17 25.55
CA LEU A 3 -15.25 -3.86 25.55
C LEU A 3 -16.07 -5.17 25.38
N PRO A 4 -17.33 -5.21 25.82
CA PRO A 4 -18.13 -6.43 25.76
C PRO A 4 -18.21 -7.07 24.36
N HIS A 5 -18.34 -6.27 23.31
CA HIS A 5 -18.41 -6.75 21.93
C HIS A 5 -17.08 -7.32 21.39
N ASN A 6 -15.96 -7.12 22.09
CA ASN A 6 -14.66 -7.64 21.70
C ASN A 6 -14.33 -9.00 22.33
N LEU A 7 -15.10 -9.44 23.34
CA LEU A 7 -14.79 -10.67 24.10
C LEU A 7 -14.78 -11.92 23.20
N SER A 8 -15.80 -12.09 22.39
CA SER A 8 -15.92 -13.23 21.49
C SER A 8 -14.79 -13.32 20.47
N ARG A 9 -14.31 -12.17 19.96
CA ARG A 9 -13.21 -12.11 18.98
C ARG A 9 -11.86 -12.51 19.58
N HIS A 10 -11.68 -12.29 20.88
CA HIS A 10 -10.39 -12.53 21.55
C HIS A 10 -10.38 -13.80 22.40
N THR A 11 -11.47 -14.56 22.39
CA THR A 11 -11.63 -15.78 23.24
C THR A 11 -11.40 -15.47 24.72
N LEU A 12 -11.88 -14.30 25.17
CA LEU A 12 -11.74 -13.81 26.54
C LEU A 12 -13.09 -13.88 27.27
N THR A 13 -13.02 -13.89 28.58
CA THR A 13 -14.20 -14.08 29.47
C THR A 13 -14.78 -12.75 29.94
N THR A 14 -16.03 -12.76 30.40
CA THR A 14 -16.78 -11.55 30.79
C THR A 14 -16.15 -10.80 31.97
N ASN A 15 -15.41 -11.47 32.84
CA ASN A 15 -14.68 -10.84 33.94
C ASN A 15 -13.47 -10.02 33.49
N MET A 16 -13.09 -10.10 32.22
CA MET A 16 -12.02 -9.31 31.62
C MET A 16 -12.51 -8.01 30.96
N VAL A 17 -13.82 -7.74 30.97
CA VAL A 17 -14.38 -6.48 30.48
C VAL A 17 -13.79 -5.30 31.26
N MET A 18 -13.48 -4.20 30.57
CA MET A 18 -12.85 -2.98 31.11
C MET A 18 -11.41 -3.17 31.59
N THR A 19 -10.80 -4.31 31.38
CA THR A 19 -9.36 -4.53 31.65
C THR A 19 -8.49 -4.21 30.43
N SER A 20 -7.17 -4.25 30.62
CA SER A 20 -6.22 -4.13 29.52
C SER A 20 -6.31 -5.35 28.59
N LYS A 21 -6.51 -5.14 27.30
CA LYS A 21 -6.53 -6.20 26.30
C LYS A 21 -5.25 -7.03 26.32
N VAL A 22 -4.10 -6.38 26.41
CA VAL A 22 -2.78 -7.02 26.37
C VAL A 22 -2.58 -7.93 27.59
N ARG A 23 -2.92 -7.44 28.79
CA ARG A 23 -2.83 -8.23 30.04
C ARG A 23 -3.79 -9.39 30.06
N SER A 24 -5.02 -9.18 29.62
CA SER A 24 -6.03 -10.25 29.56
C SER A 24 -5.61 -11.38 28.61
N ILE A 25 -5.03 -11.04 27.46
CA ILE A 25 -4.46 -12.02 26.53
C ILE A 25 -3.28 -12.76 27.19
N GLN A 26 -2.39 -12.04 27.86
CA GLN A 26 -1.26 -12.64 28.59
C GLN A 26 -1.73 -13.68 29.61
N GLU A 27 -2.75 -13.35 30.41
CA GLU A 27 -3.31 -14.28 31.41
C GLU A 27 -3.96 -15.51 30.76
N ALA A 28 -4.76 -15.31 29.70
CA ALA A 28 -5.40 -16.40 28.99
C ALA A 28 -4.35 -17.38 28.41
N TYR A 29 -3.30 -16.86 27.76
CA TYR A 29 -2.25 -17.70 27.20
C TYR A 29 -1.34 -18.35 28.24
N ARG A 30 -1.10 -17.67 29.38
CA ARG A 30 -0.34 -18.26 30.49
C ARG A 30 -0.99 -19.55 30.99
N GLY A 31 -2.31 -19.58 31.06
CA GLY A 31 -3.05 -20.79 31.46
C GLY A 31 -2.98 -21.92 30.43
N ILE A 32 -2.81 -21.60 29.15
CA ILE A 32 -2.81 -22.60 28.06
C ILE A 32 -1.38 -23.10 27.76
N LEU A 33 -0.41 -22.21 27.65
CA LEU A 33 0.92 -22.53 27.13
C LEU A 33 1.96 -22.76 28.24
N ASN A 34 1.63 -22.46 29.50
CA ASN A 34 2.55 -22.46 30.64
C ASN A 34 3.85 -21.65 30.35
N GLN A 35 3.76 -20.63 29.52
CA GLN A 35 4.85 -19.77 29.12
C GLN A 35 4.58 -18.31 29.52
N LYS A 36 5.64 -17.60 29.85
CA LYS A 36 5.56 -16.15 30.12
C LYS A 36 5.64 -15.40 28.80
N ILE A 37 4.55 -14.72 28.44
CA ILE A 37 4.51 -13.80 27.32
C ILE A 37 4.86 -12.41 27.85
N ASN A 38 5.85 -11.75 27.26
CA ASN A 38 6.15 -10.35 27.58
C ASN A 38 5.11 -9.44 26.92
N THR A 39 4.66 -8.43 27.65
CA THR A 39 3.64 -7.50 27.18
C THR A 39 4.10 -6.06 27.43
N ILE A 40 3.78 -5.18 26.49
CA ILE A 40 3.88 -3.74 26.64
C ILE A 40 2.52 -3.14 26.34
N GLU A 41 2.04 -2.30 27.24
CA GLU A 41 0.76 -1.62 27.11
C GLU A 41 1.01 -0.20 26.63
N GLY A 42 0.47 0.15 25.45
CA GLY A 42 0.66 1.50 24.90
C GLY A 42 0.40 1.58 23.41
N ASN A 43 0.59 2.77 22.87
CA ASN A 43 0.58 3.01 21.42
C ASN A 43 1.96 2.73 20.86
N PHE A 44 2.05 1.80 19.92
CA PHE A 44 3.31 1.42 19.25
C PHE A 44 4.06 2.61 18.65
N LEU A 45 3.35 3.54 18.04
CA LEU A 45 3.96 4.74 17.42
C LEU A 45 4.62 5.68 18.45
N ALA A 46 4.16 5.63 19.69
CA ALA A 46 4.63 6.46 20.80
C ALA A 46 5.58 5.72 21.75
N LEU A 47 5.98 4.48 21.46
CA LEU A 47 6.91 3.73 22.29
C LEU A 47 8.29 4.42 22.32
N ASN A 48 8.85 4.51 23.52
CA ASN A 48 10.21 5.02 23.67
C ASN A 48 11.26 4.05 23.11
N PRO A 49 12.48 4.53 22.80
CA PRO A 49 13.53 3.69 22.20
C PRO A 49 13.89 2.44 23.03
N ASN A 50 13.94 2.56 24.35
CA ASN A 50 14.31 1.43 25.24
C ASN A 50 13.25 0.32 25.22
N ASP A 51 11.96 0.70 25.20
CA ASP A 51 10.86 -0.28 25.08
C ASP A 51 10.87 -0.95 23.71
N LYS A 52 11.16 -0.21 22.66
CA LYS A 52 11.33 -0.79 21.31
C LYS A 52 12.49 -1.76 21.24
N GLU A 53 13.66 -1.38 21.74
CA GLU A 53 14.82 -2.26 21.79
C GLU A 53 14.51 -3.56 22.54
N ARG A 54 13.84 -3.45 23.69
CA ARG A 54 13.41 -4.63 24.48
C ARG A 54 12.40 -5.51 23.73
N LEU A 55 11.48 -4.92 22.95
CA LEU A 55 10.50 -5.68 22.18
C LEU A 55 11.16 -6.45 21.04
N PHE A 56 12.10 -5.82 20.37
CA PHE A 56 12.66 -6.35 19.12
C PHE A 56 13.99 -7.10 19.31
N LYS A 57 14.52 -7.12 20.54
CA LYS A 57 15.71 -7.90 20.84
C LYS A 57 15.46 -9.39 20.56
N ASP A 58 16.33 -10.00 19.79
CA ASP A 58 16.26 -11.42 19.40
C ASP A 58 14.97 -11.81 18.63
N THR A 59 14.30 -10.83 18.00
CA THR A 59 13.09 -11.05 17.22
C THR A 59 13.45 -11.46 15.79
N GLU A 60 12.82 -12.52 15.30
CA GLU A 60 12.98 -13.02 13.92
C GLU A 60 11.82 -12.53 13.02
N LEU A 61 10.63 -12.37 13.58
CA LEU A 61 9.43 -11.98 12.86
C LEU A 61 8.57 -11.03 13.70
N VAL A 62 8.20 -9.89 13.14
CA VAL A 62 7.19 -8.98 13.69
C VAL A 62 5.89 -9.14 12.90
N MET A 63 4.80 -9.39 13.60
CA MET A 63 3.46 -9.52 13.01
C MET A 63 2.58 -8.36 13.45
N ASP A 64 2.18 -7.53 12.51
CA ASP A 64 1.24 -6.44 12.75
C ASP A 64 -0.21 -6.87 12.43
N PHE A 65 -1.05 -6.83 13.45
CA PHE A 65 -2.51 -7.03 13.33
C PHE A 65 -3.27 -5.81 13.86
N SER A 66 -2.62 -4.66 13.89
CA SER A 66 -3.22 -3.41 14.38
C SER A 66 -4.19 -2.79 13.38
N THR A 67 -4.11 -3.18 12.11
CA THR A 67 -4.82 -2.58 10.97
C THR A 67 -4.48 -1.09 10.73
N SER A 68 -3.37 -0.61 11.29
CA SER A 68 -2.92 0.77 11.18
C SER A 68 -1.86 0.92 10.10
N ILE A 69 -2.18 1.64 9.05
CA ILE A 69 -1.24 1.99 7.96
C ILE A 69 0.02 2.68 8.52
N ALA A 70 -0.14 3.59 9.49
CA ALA A 70 0.99 4.28 10.11
C ALA A 70 1.93 3.33 10.87
N VAL A 71 1.41 2.29 11.54
CA VAL A 71 2.24 1.26 12.19
C VAL A 71 2.98 0.43 11.15
N GLU A 72 2.29 -0.01 10.10
CA GLU A 72 2.85 -0.79 9.01
C GLU A 72 4.01 -0.06 8.32
N ARG A 73 3.80 1.20 7.91
CA ARG A 73 4.83 2.05 7.28
C ARG A 73 6.00 2.33 8.21
N LYS A 74 5.74 2.59 9.50
CA LYS A 74 6.81 2.74 10.47
C LYS A 74 7.65 1.48 10.60
N LEU A 75 7.02 0.31 10.70
CA LEU A 75 7.73 -0.98 10.73
C LEU A 75 8.56 -1.20 9.47
N ALA A 76 8.06 -0.86 8.29
CA ALA A 76 8.79 -0.99 7.03
C ALA A 76 10.10 -0.19 7.01
N LYS A 77 10.12 0.98 7.66
CA LYS A 77 11.29 1.89 7.70
C LYS A 77 12.30 1.57 8.81
N GLU A 78 11.95 0.75 9.78
CA GLU A 78 12.92 0.35 10.82
C GLU A 78 14.04 -0.51 10.25
N GLY A 79 15.29 -0.18 10.63
CA GLY A 79 16.51 -0.76 10.04
C GLY A 79 16.88 -2.17 10.54
N GLN A 80 16.13 -2.76 11.51
CA GLN A 80 16.47 -4.06 12.07
C GLN A 80 16.24 -5.21 11.06
N ALA A 81 17.01 -6.28 11.24
CA ALA A 81 17.04 -7.41 10.31
C ALA A 81 15.85 -8.37 10.37
N TYR A 82 14.94 -8.24 11.36
CA TYR A 82 13.78 -9.12 11.45
C TYR A 82 12.79 -8.90 10.30
N ARG A 83 12.17 -9.99 9.87
CA ARG A 83 11.09 -9.95 8.87
C ARG A 83 9.82 -9.37 9.47
N ARG A 84 8.98 -8.82 8.64
CA ARG A 84 7.69 -8.25 9.04
C ARG A 84 6.56 -8.79 8.19
N CYS A 85 5.40 -8.89 8.81
CA CYS A 85 4.17 -9.10 8.07
C CYS A 85 3.02 -8.32 8.69
N THR A 86 2.05 -7.96 7.87
CA THR A 86 0.77 -7.42 8.29
C THR A 86 -0.37 -8.24 7.70
N SER A 87 -1.48 -8.31 8.43
CA SER A 87 -2.67 -8.97 7.95
C SER A 87 -3.93 -8.26 8.45
N PHE A 88 -4.90 -8.13 7.56
CA PHE A 88 -6.17 -7.45 7.84
C PHE A 88 -7.32 -8.04 7.03
N LEU A 89 -8.53 -7.85 7.53
CA LEU A 89 -9.76 -8.25 6.85
C LEU A 89 -10.25 -7.15 5.91
N ASN A 90 -10.93 -7.57 4.83
CA ASN A 90 -11.69 -6.64 4.01
C ASN A 90 -12.93 -6.10 4.76
N PRO A 91 -13.62 -5.05 4.25
CA PRO A 91 -14.80 -4.49 4.89
C PRO A 91 -15.94 -5.47 5.13
N LYS A 92 -16.11 -6.48 4.29
CA LYS A 92 -17.16 -7.52 4.41
C LYS A 92 -16.81 -8.61 5.43
N GLY A 93 -15.52 -8.77 5.76
CA GLY A 93 -15.03 -9.82 6.67
C GLY A 93 -15.09 -11.23 6.08
N ASP A 94 -15.14 -11.35 4.77
CA ASP A 94 -15.10 -12.60 4.00
C ASP A 94 -13.75 -12.83 3.31
N GLU A 95 -12.85 -11.85 3.38
CA GLU A 95 -11.49 -11.94 2.85
C GLU A 95 -10.46 -11.48 3.87
N ILE A 96 -9.28 -12.11 3.84
CA ILE A 96 -8.13 -11.73 4.63
C ILE A 96 -6.90 -11.56 3.74
N VAL A 97 -6.20 -10.46 3.96
CA VAL A 97 -4.97 -10.09 3.24
C VAL A 97 -3.76 -10.46 4.07
N LEU A 98 -2.69 -10.92 3.44
CA LEU A 98 -1.36 -11.07 4.03
C LEU A 98 -0.34 -10.36 3.16
N LEU A 99 0.36 -9.41 3.75
CA LEU A 99 1.59 -8.84 3.26
C LEU A 99 2.72 -9.37 4.15
N MET A 100 3.74 -9.99 3.56
CA MET A 100 4.89 -10.50 4.31
C MET A 100 6.17 -10.25 3.51
N GLU A 101 7.16 -9.64 4.14
CA GLU A 101 8.46 -9.37 3.54
C GLU A 101 9.20 -10.68 3.20
N ASP A 102 10.08 -10.66 2.18
CA ASP A 102 11.06 -11.72 1.97
C ASP A 102 12.17 -11.71 3.04
N GLN A 103 13.00 -12.75 3.06
CA GLN A 103 14.06 -12.91 4.05
C GLN A 103 15.06 -11.74 4.06
N ASP A 104 15.40 -11.24 2.88
CA ASP A 104 16.40 -10.20 2.68
C ASP A 104 15.80 -8.79 2.65
N ARG A 105 14.47 -8.70 2.79
CA ARG A 105 13.70 -7.46 2.82
C ARG A 105 13.88 -6.58 1.57
N HIS A 106 13.96 -7.20 0.40
CA HIS A 106 13.85 -6.48 -0.87
C HIS A 106 12.41 -6.00 -1.10
N SER A 107 11.43 -6.86 -0.78
CA SER A 107 10.01 -6.52 -0.79
C SER A 107 9.56 -6.09 0.62
N LYS A 108 9.78 -4.82 0.97
CA LYS A 108 9.38 -4.25 2.27
C LYS A 108 7.87 -4.07 2.36
N LEU A 109 7.33 -3.98 3.58
CA LEU A 109 5.87 -3.82 3.80
C LEU A 109 5.28 -2.63 3.07
N ASP A 110 5.96 -1.49 3.04
CA ASP A 110 5.49 -0.30 2.33
C ASP A 110 5.40 -0.52 0.81
N LEU A 111 6.35 -1.24 0.22
CA LEU A 111 6.31 -1.59 -1.21
C LEU A 111 5.20 -2.62 -1.50
N LEU A 112 5.03 -3.61 -0.63
CA LEU A 112 3.94 -4.58 -0.72
C LEU A 112 2.56 -3.92 -0.56
N GLU A 113 2.43 -2.88 0.30
CA GLU A 113 1.23 -2.07 0.41
C GLU A 113 0.91 -1.37 -0.93
N MET A 114 1.92 -0.81 -1.60
CA MET A 114 1.72 -0.16 -2.90
C MET A 114 1.35 -1.17 -3.99
N ASP A 115 1.99 -2.33 -4.01
CA ASP A 115 1.60 -3.44 -4.91
C ASP A 115 0.18 -3.93 -4.64
N TYR A 116 -0.26 -3.97 -3.37
CA TYR A 116 -1.64 -4.28 -3.04
C TYR A 116 -2.61 -3.30 -3.70
N TYR A 117 -2.41 -1.97 -3.56
CA TYR A 117 -3.27 -0.99 -4.22
C TYR A 117 -3.21 -1.09 -5.75
N ARG A 118 -2.03 -1.33 -6.32
CA ARG A 118 -1.90 -1.54 -7.76
C ARG A 118 -2.76 -2.72 -8.24
N ASN A 119 -2.69 -3.86 -7.57
CA ASN A 119 -3.49 -5.04 -7.94
C ASN A 119 -5.00 -4.76 -7.86
N LEU A 120 -5.47 -3.97 -6.88
CA LEU A 120 -6.89 -3.57 -6.81
C LEU A 120 -7.33 -2.74 -8.01
N ILE A 121 -6.41 -2.00 -8.65
CA ILE A 121 -6.71 -1.17 -9.81
C ILE A 121 -6.70 -1.97 -11.11
N VAL A 122 -5.71 -2.85 -11.29
CA VAL A 122 -5.42 -3.48 -12.59
C VAL A 122 -6.07 -4.85 -12.78
N ASP A 123 -6.53 -5.52 -11.73
CA ASP A 123 -7.09 -6.87 -11.80
C ASP A 123 -8.58 -6.88 -11.39
N GLU A 124 -9.44 -7.14 -12.34
CA GLU A 124 -10.90 -7.11 -12.18
C GLU A 124 -11.43 -8.02 -11.07
N LYS A 125 -10.69 -9.10 -10.73
CA LYS A 125 -11.11 -10.01 -9.64
C LYS A 125 -11.16 -9.33 -8.27
N PHE A 126 -10.49 -8.18 -8.09
CA PHE A 126 -10.45 -7.44 -6.84
C PHE A 126 -11.40 -6.22 -6.78
N VAL A 127 -12.17 -5.95 -7.84
CA VAL A 127 -13.06 -4.77 -7.94
C VAL A 127 -13.99 -4.62 -6.73
N ARG A 128 -14.42 -5.75 -6.13
CA ARG A 128 -15.35 -5.76 -4.98
C ARG A 128 -14.67 -5.94 -3.62
N HIS A 129 -13.34 -6.00 -3.58
CA HIS A 129 -12.59 -6.30 -2.36
C HIS A 129 -12.82 -5.27 -1.26
N LEU A 130 -12.82 -3.96 -1.60
CA LEU A 130 -13.03 -2.86 -0.65
C LEU A 130 -14.46 -2.29 -0.68
N GLU A 131 -15.42 -2.96 -1.32
CA GLU A 131 -16.83 -2.56 -1.23
C GLU A 131 -17.31 -2.58 0.21
N GLN A 132 -17.89 -1.46 0.65
CA GLN A 132 -18.47 -1.34 1.98
C GLN A 132 -19.87 -1.98 2.01
N THR A 133 -20.18 -2.62 3.14
CA THR A 133 -21.56 -2.97 3.47
C THR A 133 -22.25 -1.75 4.07
N GLU A 134 -23.53 -1.55 3.78
CA GLU A 134 -24.33 -0.36 4.21
C GLU A 134 -24.44 -0.20 5.75
N THR A 135 -23.91 -1.10 6.54
CA THR A 135 -24.02 -1.11 8.00
C THR A 135 -22.85 -0.39 8.68
N VAL A 136 -23.17 0.77 9.21
CA VAL A 136 -22.42 1.57 10.20
C VAL A 136 -21.18 2.29 9.64
N ARG A 137 -21.41 3.51 9.16
CA ARG A 137 -20.34 4.50 8.94
C ARG A 137 -19.92 5.10 10.28
N THR A 138 -18.70 4.81 10.73
CA THR A 138 -17.98 5.67 11.66
C THR A 138 -16.99 6.52 10.88
N ASN A 139 -16.82 7.79 11.28
CA ASN A 139 -15.98 8.78 10.59
C ASN A 139 -14.48 8.43 10.71
N SER A 140 -14.00 7.51 9.90
CA SER A 140 -12.59 7.17 9.80
C SER A 140 -12.09 7.28 8.36
N PHE A 141 -10.88 7.81 8.20
CA PHE A 141 -10.27 8.13 6.90
C PHE A 141 -9.59 6.93 6.20
N SER A 142 -9.75 5.72 6.71
CA SER A 142 -9.10 4.51 6.15
C SER A 142 -10.04 3.31 6.23
N CYS A 143 -10.10 2.52 5.16
CA CYS A 143 -10.86 1.26 5.11
C CYS A 143 -10.42 0.24 6.17
N ARG A 144 -9.19 0.37 6.69
CA ARG A 144 -8.64 -0.48 7.74
C ARG A 144 -9.01 -0.01 9.16
N SER A 145 -9.51 1.21 9.35
CA SER A 145 -9.78 1.81 10.66
C SER A 145 -11.26 1.86 11.06
N GLU A 146 -12.17 1.44 10.19
CA GLU A 146 -13.61 1.43 10.49
C GLU A 146 -14.01 0.29 11.42
N SER A 147 -14.85 0.60 12.41
CA SER A 147 -15.46 -0.43 13.27
C SER A 147 -16.58 -1.12 12.51
N MET A 148 -16.33 -2.33 12.03
CA MET A 148 -17.28 -3.13 11.30
C MET A 148 -17.87 -4.25 12.18
N VAL A 149 -19.15 -4.54 11.95
CA VAL A 149 -19.78 -5.75 12.53
C VAL A 149 -19.40 -6.92 11.64
N LEU A 150 -18.36 -7.65 12.05
CA LEU A 150 -17.88 -8.83 11.33
C LEU A 150 -18.53 -10.10 11.86
N ASN A 151 -18.83 -11.03 10.96
CA ASN A 151 -19.27 -12.37 11.36
C ASN A 151 -18.11 -13.07 12.08
N TYR A 152 -18.37 -13.48 13.32
CA TYR A 152 -17.39 -14.11 14.19
C TYR A 152 -16.84 -15.44 13.64
N GLU A 153 -17.69 -16.23 12.99
CA GLU A 153 -17.31 -17.52 12.39
C GLU A 153 -16.32 -17.29 11.24
N ASN A 154 -16.61 -16.34 10.36
CA ASN A 154 -15.71 -15.97 9.25
C ASN A 154 -14.34 -15.54 9.80
N VAL A 155 -14.33 -14.67 10.80
CA VAL A 155 -13.09 -14.19 11.42
C VAL A 155 -12.24 -15.35 11.95
N ARG A 156 -12.85 -16.36 12.57
CA ARG A 156 -12.12 -17.54 13.08
C ARG A 156 -11.53 -18.41 11.98
N VAL A 157 -12.30 -18.67 10.94
CA VAL A 157 -11.82 -19.45 9.78
C VAL A 157 -10.64 -18.72 9.13
N LEU A 158 -10.79 -17.44 8.85
CA LEU A 158 -9.75 -16.63 8.22
C LEU A 158 -8.51 -16.49 9.11
N ALA A 159 -8.67 -16.35 10.43
CA ALA A 159 -7.54 -16.32 11.37
C ALA A 159 -6.76 -17.64 11.40
N ALA A 160 -7.44 -18.78 11.30
CA ALA A 160 -6.79 -20.09 11.22
C ALA A 160 -6.01 -20.26 9.90
N ILE A 161 -6.60 -19.80 8.79
CA ILE A 161 -5.93 -19.80 7.47
C ILE A 161 -4.66 -18.93 7.51
N ILE A 162 -4.79 -17.69 7.98
CA ILE A 162 -3.65 -16.77 7.97
C ILE A 162 -2.49 -17.26 8.88
N SER A 163 -2.82 -17.82 10.05
CA SER A 163 -1.84 -18.46 10.93
C SER A 163 -1.02 -19.56 10.22
N LYS A 164 -1.69 -20.38 9.39
CA LYS A 164 -1.03 -21.41 8.59
C LYS A 164 -0.16 -20.79 7.48
N GLN A 165 -0.67 -19.77 6.81
CA GLN A 165 0.04 -19.12 5.70
C GLN A 165 1.28 -18.35 6.18
N ILE A 166 1.21 -17.64 7.29
CA ILE A 166 2.36 -16.98 7.90
C ILE A 166 3.49 -17.99 8.14
N ARG A 167 3.19 -19.15 8.77
CA ARG A 167 4.20 -20.20 9.00
C ARG A 167 4.77 -20.75 7.69
N LYS A 168 3.93 -20.93 6.66
CA LYS A 168 4.37 -21.40 5.34
C LYS A 168 5.36 -20.43 4.70
N TYR A 169 4.98 -19.15 4.54
CA TYR A 169 5.83 -18.15 3.90
C TYR A 169 7.05 -17.78 4.73
N TYR A 170 6.94 -17.84 6.05
CA TYR A 170 8.11 -17.71 6.92
C TYR A 170 9.16 -18.80 6.63
N ALA A 171 8.75 -20.04 6.51
CA ALA A 171 9.65 -21.17 6.21
C ALA A 171 10.21 -21.10 4.78
N GLN A 172 9.45 -20.60 3.81
CA GLN A 172 9.87 -20.44 2.42
C GLN A 172 10.83 -19.26 2.21
N LYS A 173 10.90 -18.32 3.14
CA LYS A 173 11.71 -17.09 3.07
C LYS A 173 11.33 -16.12 1.93
N GLU A 174 10.22 -16.37 1.24
CA GLU A 174 9.71 -15.57 0.13
C GLU A 174 8.78 -14.46 0.63
N ALA A 175 8.63 -13.40 -0.17
CA ALA A 175 7.58 -12.41 0.04
C ALA A 175 6.21 -13.02 -0.23
N CYS A 176 5.18 -12.46 0.43
CA CYS A 176 3.79 -12.85 0.20
C CYS A 176 2.92 -11.61 0.06
N LEU A 177 2.11 -11.61 -0.98
CA LEU A 177 1.03 -10.66 -1.19
C LEU A 177 -0.16 -11.41 -1.75
N ASN A 178 -1.06 -11.83 -0.86
CA ASN A 178 -2.19 -12.68 -1.24
C ASN A 178 -3.45 -12.29 -0.46
N ILE A 179 -4.60 -12.60 -1.06
CA ILE A 179 -5.92 -12.56 -0.42
C ILE A 179 -6.45 -13.99 -0.33
N TRP A 180 -7.08 -14.34 0.78
CA TRP A 180 -7.88 -15.56 0.92
C TRP A 180 -9.33 -15.16 1.11
N HIS A 181 -10.17 -15.57 0.17
CA HIS A 181 -11.63 -15.41 0.22
C HIS A 181 -12.27 -16.64 0.85
N PHE A 182 -13.14 -16.44 1.82
CA PHE A 182 -13.95 -17.48 2.45
C PHE A 182 -15.40 -17.40 1.98
N ASP A 183 -15.83 -18.37 1.20
CA ASP A 183 -17.23 -18.58 0.86
C ASP A 183 -17.94 -19.32 1.98
N ALA A 184 -18.63 -18.60 2.83
CA ALA A 184 -19.32 -19.15 3.99
C ALA A 184 -20.50 -20.07 3.60
N ALA A 185 -21.10 -19.88 2.42
CA ALA A 185 -22.22 -20.72 1.97
C ALA A 185 -21.77 -22.13 1.59
N ASN A 186 -20.59 -22.25 0.99
CA ASN A 186 -20.02 -23.53 0.56
C ASN A 186 -18.92 -24.04 1.49
N GLY A 187 -18.50 -23.27 2.48
CA GLY A 187 -17.43 -23.62 3.42
C GLY A 187 -16.05 -23.73 2.75
N THR A 188 -15.83 -23.05 1.64
CA THR A 188 -14.58 -23.12 0.86
C THR A 188 -13.71 -21.90 1.04
N VAL A 189 -12.40 -22.10 0.94
CA VAL A 189 -11.42 -21.00 0.95
C VAL A 189 -10.65 -21.01 -0.36
N VAL A 190 -10.64 -19.85 -1.04
CA VAL A 190 -9.92 -19.64 -2.30
C VAL A 190 -8.76 -18.70 -2.07
N ASN A 191 -7.56 -19.06 -2.55
CA ASN A 191 -6.41 -18.18 -2.58
C ASN A 191 -6.45 -17.33 -3.85
N LEU A 192 -6.32 -16.03 -3.70
CA LEU A 192 -6.26 -15.03 -4.76
C LEU A 192 -4.88 -14.37 -4.72
N PRO A 193 -3.89 -14.91 -5.45
CA PRO A 193 -2.55 -14.33 -5.47
C PRO A 193 -2.55 -12.98 -6.18
N MET A 194 -1.73 -12.07 -5.67
CA MET A 194 -1.46 -10.76 -6.23
C MET A 194 -0.03 -10.71 -6.79
N THR A 195 0.20 -9.81 -7.74
CA THR A 195 1.51 -9.59 -8.34
C THR A 195 2.35 -8.70 -7.42
N ILE A 196 3.57 -9.13 -7.13
CA ILE A 196 4.62 -8.31 -6.50
C ILE A 196 5.52 -7.79 -7.60
N THR A 197 5.81 -6.49 -7.62
CA THR A 197 6.66 -5.84 -8.61
C THR A 197 8.04 -5.54 -8.03
N ASN A 198 9.02 -5.27 -8.90
CA ASN A 198 10.30 -4.72 -8.46
C ASN A 198 10.21 -3.20 -8.42
N TRP A 199 10.99 -2.60 -7.54
CA TRP A 199 10.96 -1.17 -7.30
C TRP A 199 12.32 -0.54 -7.48
N ARG A 200 12.39 0.53 -8.26
CA ARG A 200 13.55 1.42 -8.35
C ARG A 200 13.35 2.60 -7.40
N ASN A 201 14.40 2.98 -6.68
CA ASN A 201 14.40 4.16 -5.83
C ASN A 201 15.31 5.23 -6.43
N GLU A 202 14.80 6.45 -6.56
CA GLU A 202 15.56 7.65 -6.86
C GLU A 202 15.58 8.56 -5.63
N ASP A 203 16.76 8.98 -5.21
CA ASP A 203 16.93 9.97 -4.14
C ASP A 203 17.15 11.35 -4.78
N LEU A 204 16.18 12.23 -4.65
CA LEU A 204 16.13 13.55 -5.23
C LEU A 204 16.17 14.59 -4.10
N GLU A 205 17.37 14.91 -3.63
CA GLU A 205 17.59 15.95 -2.59
C GLU A 205 16.76 15.75 -1.32
N GLY A 206 16.60 14.49 -0.89
CA GLY A 206 15.85 14.12 0.33
C GLY A 206 14.40 13.74 0.08
N ILE A 207 13.96 13.74 -1.19
CA ILE A 207 12.70 13.13 -1.61
C ILE A 207 13.04 11.75 -2.21
N HIS A 208 12.44 10.70 -1.68
CA HIS A 208 12.62 9.34 -2.20
C HIS A 208 11.49 8.96 -3.14
N VAL A 209 11.77 8.83 -4.43
CA VAL A 209 10.78 8.41 -5.43
C VAL A 209 10.95 6.93 -5.74
N TYR A 210 10.01 6.12 -5.31
CA TYR A 210 9.92 4.70 -5.61
C TYR A 210 9.05 4.49 -6.85
N ILE A 211 9.59 3.82 -7.86
CA ILE A 211 8.90 3.58 -9.13
C ILE A 211 8.78 2.08 -9.34
N SER A 212 7.56 1.59 -9.54
CA SER A 212 7.31 0.19 -9.89
C SER A 212 7.82 -0.11 -11.31
N ASP A 213 8.51 -1.23 -11.47
CA ASP A 213 8.98 -1.70 -12.78
C ASP A 213 7.82 -1.98 -13.75
N ALA A 214 6.62 -2.22 -13.23
CA ALA A 214 5.42 -2.36 -14.04
C ALA A 214 5.07 -1.04 -14.75
N VAL A 215 5.15 0.11 -14.06
CA VAL A 215 4.94 1.44 -14.67
C VAL A 215 6.00 1.72 -15.71
N GLU A 216 7.27 1.44 -15.44
CA GLU A 216 8.37 1.67 -16.40
C GLU A 216 8.18 0.81 -17.67
N LYS A 217 7.76 -0.44 -17.53
CA LYS A 217 7.47 -1.33 -18.66
C LYS A 217 6.27 -0.84 -19.49
N GLU A 218 5.22 -0.36 -18.83
CA GLU A 218 4.03 0.21 -19.48
C GLU A 218 4.38 1.48 -20.24
N ILE A 219 5.12 2.42 -19.62
CA ILE A 219 5.62 3.65 -20.26
C ILE A 219 6.46 3.31 -21.51
N LYS A 220 7.41 2.38 -21.36
CA LYS A 220 8.25 1.94 -22.46
C LYS A 220 7.42 1.34 -23.62
N ALA A 221 6.47 0.46 -23.30
CA ALA A 221 5.64 -0.18 -24.32
C ALA A 221 4.82 0.83 -25.12
N ILE A 222 4.28 1.87 -24.46
CA ILE A 222 3.51 2.93 -25.12
C ILE A 222 4.43 3.83 -25.95
N ALA A 223 5.59 4.21 -25.44
CA ALA A 223 6.57 4.99 -26.17
C ALA A 223 7.09 4.25 -27.41
N ASP A 224 7.40 2.97 -27.30
CA ASP A 224 7.84 2.12 -28.42
C ASP A 224 6.73 1.97 -29.51
N ALA A 225 5.45 2.02 -29.11
CA ALA A 225 4.32 2.01 -30.03
C ALA A 225 4.09 3.36 -30.74
N SER A 226 4.74 4.43 -30.29
CA SER A 226 4.66 5.79 -30.86
C SER A 226 6.05 6.33 -31.21
N PRO A 227 6.80 5.68 -32.13
CA PRO A 227 8.22 5.97 -32.35
C PRO A 227 8.50 7.33 -32.99
N ASP A 228 7.50 7.94 -33.62
CA ASP A 228 7.64 9.19 -34.37
C ASP A 228 6.94 10.39 -33.70
N LYS A 229 6.28 10.17 -32.56
CA LYS A 229 5.52 11.22 -31.87
C LYS A 229 5.73 11.13 -30.37
N GLU A 230 5.80 12.26 -29.73
CA GLU A 230 5.72 12.32 -28.28
C GLU A 230 4.34 11.83 -27.80
N THR A 231 4.35 10.98 -26.80
CA THR A 231 3.17 10.50 -26.10
C THR A 231 3.38 10.66 -24.60
N GLY A 232 2.34 10.49 -23.81
CA GLY A 232 2.47 10.68 -22.37
C GLY A 232 1.24 10.23 -21.61
N GLY A 233 1.09 10.74 -20.41
CA GLY A 233 -0.04 10.41 -19.55
C GLY A 233 0.13 10.87 -18.12
N CYS A 234 -0.77 10.39 -17.25
CA CYS A 234 -0.79 10.71 -15.83
C CYS A 234 -0.12 9.64 -15.00
N LEU A 235 0.55 10.04 -13.94
CA LEU A 235 1.15 9.16 -12.93
C LEU A 235 0.28 9.15 -11.67
N PHE A 236 0.08 7.97 -11.14
CA PHE A 236 -0.71 7.74 -9.93
C PHE A 236 0.06 6.90 -8.92
N GLY A 237 -0.25 7.14 -7.65
CA GLY A 237 0.40 6.42 -6.57
C GLY A 237 0.07 6.98 -5.21
N SER A 238 1.00 6.85 -4.27
CA SER A 238 0.84 7.29 -2.88
C SER A 238 1.99 8.18 -2.45
N TYR A 239 1.70 9.07 -1.51
CA TYR A 239 2.69 9.92 -0.87
C TYR A 239 2.69 9.69 0.64
N ASP A 240 3.86 9.35 1.17
CA ASP A 240 4.10 9.23 2.60
C ASP A 240 4.89 10.45 3.07
N ARG A 241 4.16 11.44 3.60
CA ARG A 241 4.70 12.72 4.04
C ARG A 241 5.68 12.56 5.21
N ASP A 242 5.45 11.62 6.12
CA ASP A 242 6.28 11.44 7.31
C ASP A 242 7.71 10.97 6.96
N TYR A 243 7.87 10.34 5.79
CA TYR A 243 9.14 9.80 5.32
C TYR A 243 9.62 10.41 4.00
N ASN A 244 8.92 11.39 3.48
CA ASN A 244 9.22 12.04 2.20
C ASN A 244 9.32 11.02 1.04
N ASN A 245 8.46 10.00 1.07
CA ASN A 245 8.44 8.94 0.06
C ASN A 245 7.27 9.12 -0.89
N ILE A 246 7.58 9.15 -2.18
CA ILE A 246 6.60 9.12 -3.26
C ILE A 246 6.66 7.75 -3.92
N TYR A 247 5.52 7.09 -4.10
CA TYR A 247 5.42 5.77 -4.70
C TYR A 247 4.60 5.85 -5.98
N VAL A 248 5.23 5.67 -7.14
CA VAL A 248 4.58 5.66 -8.46
C VAL A 248 4.37 4.21 -8.90
N TYR A 249 3.12 3.76 -8.95
CA TYR A 249 2.79 2.36 -9.25
C TYR A 249 1.63 2.15 -10.21
N TYR A 250 1.02 3.21 -10.69
CA TYR A 250 0.00 3.15 -11.73
C TYR A 250 0.12 4.36 -12.67
N MET A 251 -0.24 4.16 -13.92
CA MET A 251 -0.27 5.23 -14.90
C MET A 251 -1.51 5.13 -15.77
N VAL A 252 -1.95 6.27 -16.28
CA VAL A 252 -3.03 6.37 -17.27
C VAL A 252 -2.42 6.97 -18.52
N PRO A 253 -2.54 6.30 -19.69
CA PRO A 253 -1.99 6.81 -20.93
C PRO A 253 -2.72 8.06 -21.43
N ALA A 254 -2.16 8.69 -22.46
CA ALA A 254 -2.75 9.82 -23.16
C ALA A 254 -4.20 9.55 -23.55
N SER A 255 -5.11 10.47 -23.21
CA SER A 255 -6.50 10.42 -23.63
C SER A 255 -6.66 10.72 -25.15
N GLU A 256 -7.80 10.35 -25.73
CA GLU A 256 -8.08 10.51 -27.17
C GLU A 256 -8.00 11.96 -27.68
N ASP A 257 -8.23 12.94 -26.79
CA ASP A 257 -8.16 14.37 -27.09
C ASP A 257 -6.78 14.97 -26.86
N SER A 258 -5.77 14.15 -26.56
CA SER A 258 -4.37 14.59 -26.43
C SER A 258 -3.78 14.97 -27.77
N ILE A 259 -2.94 16.01 -27.80
CA ILE A 259 -2.22 16.44 -29.00
C ILE A 259 -0.79 15.87 -28.96
N GLN A 260 -0.47 15.05 -29.95
CA GLN A 260 0.81 14.35 -30.07
C GLN A 260 1.50 14.75 -31.36
N THR A 261 2.68 15.39 -31.24
CA THR A 261 3.52 15.79 -32.39
C THR A 261 4.91 15.16 -32.26
N THR A 262 5.77 15.39 -33.21
CA THR A 262 7.17 14.93 -33.16
C THR A 262 8.03 15.62 -32.10
N VAL A 263 7.58 16.74 -31.54
CA VAL A 263 8.35 17.63 -30.64
C VAL A 263 7.53 18.20 -29.49
N SER A 264 6.31 17.75 -29.33
CA SER A 264 5.45 18.18 -28.19
C SER A 264 4.33 17.22 -27.89
N PHE A 265 4.03 17.09 -26.62
CA PHE A 265 2.88 16.39 -26.09
C PHE A 265 2.03 17.35 -25.24
N VAL A 266 0.73 17.45 -25.56
CA VAL A 266 -0.24 18.16 -24.75
C VAL A 266 -1.30 17.16 -24.29
N ARG A 267 -1.37 16.93 -22.98
CA ARG A 267 -2.29 15.99 -22.39
C ARG A 267 -3.74 16.47 -22.55
N GLY A 268 -4.60 15.61 -23.06
CA GLY A 268 -6.05 15.78 -23.05
C GLY A 268 -6.64 15.45 -21.66
N ILE A 269 -7.94 15.63 -21.52
CA ILE A 269 -8.67 15.43 -20.26
C ILE A 269 -9.84 14.44 -20.38
N LYS A 270 -10.16 13.98 -21.59
CA LYS A 270 -11.31 13.10 -21.85
C LYS A 270 -11.16 11.78 -21.09
N GLY A 271 -12.14 11.50 -20.23
CA GLY A 271 -12.18 10.26 -19.44
C GLY A 271 -11.31 10.24 -18.18
N LEU A 272 -10.43 11.22 -17.98
CA LEU A 272 -9.54 11.23 -16.80
C LEU A 272 -10.28 11.31 -15.48
N THR A 273 -11.34 12.14 -15.40
CA THR A 273 -12.15 12.25 -14.19
C THR A 273 -12.81 10.92 -13.85
N THR A 274 -13.39 10.23 -14.83
CA THR A 274 -14.01 8.92 -14.63
C THR A 274 -13.00 7.88 -14.16
N GLU A 275 -11.80 7.88 -14.75
CA GLU A 275 -10.73 6.97 -14.33
C GLU A 275 -10.22 7.31 -12.93
N TYR A 276 -10.05 8.58 -12.60
CA TYR A 276 -9.67 9.01 -11.27
C TYR A 276 -10.70 8.59 -10.20
N GLU A 277 -12.01 8.76 -10.49
CA GLU A 277 -13.08 8.31 -9.62
C GLU A 277 -13.06 6.78 -9.44
N ARG A 278 -12.79 6.02 -10.51
CA ARG A 278 -12.65 4.56 -10.46
C ARG A 278 -11.50 4.14 -9.54
N ILE A 279 -10.32 4.69 -9.77
CA ILE A 279 -9.11 4.42 -8.97
C ILE A 279 -9.36 4.75 -7.49
N THR A 280 -9.91 5.92 -7.23
CA THR A 280 -10.21 6.43 -5.89
C THR A 280 -11.17 5.51 -5.15
N LYS A 281 -12.23 5.06 -5.83
CA LYS A 281 -13.20 4.13 -5.27
C LYS A 281 -12.58 2.76 -4.96
N LEU A 282 -11.81 2.20 -5.91
CA LEU A 282 -11.18 0.89 -5.76
C LEU A 282 -10.15 0.83 -4.62
N THR A 283 -9.53 1.95 -4.30
CA THR A 283 -8.44 2.03 -3.31
C THR A 283 -8.83 2.78 -2.04
N TYR A 284 -10.09 3.12 -1.90
CA TYR A 284 -10.60 3.89 -0.76
C TYR A 284 -9.81 5.18 -0.51
N ASN A 285 -9.57 5.95 -1.57
CA ASN A 285 -8.81 7.21 -1.57
C ASN A 285 -7.32 7.10 -1.18
N GLN A 286 -6.72 5.91 -1.24
CA GLN A 286 -5.28 5.78 -0.94
C GLN A 286 -4.39 6.16 -2.12
N VAL A 287 -4.92 6.11 -3.34
CA VAL A 287 -4.19 6.46 -4.56
C VAL A 287 -4.53 7.89 -4.98
N ARG A 288 -3.51 8.63 -5.37
CA ARG A 288 -3.57 10.03 -5.78
C ARG A 288 -2.93 10.23 -7.14
N TYR A 289 -3.33 11.28 -7.84
CA TYR A 289 -2.55 11.83 -8.93
C TYR A 289 -1.26 12.41 -8.38
N LEU A 290 -0.13 12.04 -8.98
CA LEU A 290 1.20 12.45 -8.55
C LEU A 290 1.95 13.27 -9.60
N GLY A 291 1.50 13.25 -10.84
CA GLY A 291 2.21 13.96 -11.89
C GLY A 291 2.01 13.40 -13.29
N GLU A 292 2.96 13.67 -14.17
CA GLU A 292 2.87 13.34 -15.57
C GLU A 292 4.13 12.68 -16.12
N TRP A 293 3.96 11.92 -17.19
CA TRP A 293 5.07 11.42 -17.99
C TRP A 293 4.87 11.73 -19.46
N HIS A 294 5.97 11.85 -20.21
CA HIS A 294 5.95 11.89 -21.67
C HIS A 294 7.21 11.24 -22.26
N SER A 295 7.20 11.01 -23.57
CA SER A 295 8.32 10.43 -24.29
C SER A 295 8.99 11.45 -25.20
N HIS A 296 10.30 11.29 -25.40
CA HIS A 296 11.11 11.98 -26.41
C HIS A 296 11.54 10.95 -27.47
N PRO A 297 10.81 10.81 -28.59
CA PRO A 297 11.13 9.83 -29.63
C PRO A 297 12.52 10.08 -30.21
N ASN A 298 13.38 9.05 -30.23
CA ASN A 298 14.74 9.09 -30.76
C ASN A 298 15.69 10.16 -30.16
N MET A 299 15.30 10.77 -29.04
CA MET A 299 16.07 11.78 -28.33
C MET A 299 16.38 11.34 -26.89
N PRO A 300 17.39 11.98 -26.25
CA PRO A 300 17.64 11.73 -24.82
C PRO A 300 16.44 12.15 -23.95
N ASN A 301 16.36 11.57 -22.76
CA ASN A 301 15.38 11.91 -21.72
C ASN A 301 15.64 13.27 -21.02
N THR A 302 16.45 14.13 -21.61
CA THR A 302 16.80 15.44 -21.02
C THR A 302 15.62 16.40 -21.15
N PRO A 303 15.13 17.01 -20.06
CA PRO A 303 14.04 17.97 -20.11
C PRO A 303 14.36 19.19 -20.98
N SER A 304 13.48 19.54 -21.90
CA SER A 304 13.51 20.79 -22.66
C SER A 304 13.15 21.99 -21.75
N ASP A 305 13.33 23.22 -22.27
CA ASP A 305 12.91 24.40 -21.52
C ASP A 305 11.38 24.49 -21.37
N THR A 306 10.63 23.93 -22.32
CA THR A 306 9.18 23.79 -22.24
C THR A 306 8.80 22.83 -21.13
N ASP A 307 9.46 21.66 -21.02
CA ASP A 307 9.21 20.67 -19.96
C ASP A 307 9.48 21.23 -18.57
N LYS A 308 10.57 22.00 -18.44
CA LYS A 308 10.91 22.67 -17.17
C LYS A 308 9.85 23.67 -16.76
N LYS A 309 9.34 24.47 -17.71
CA LYS A 309 8.30 25.46 -17.46
C LYS A 309 6.99 24.78 -17.08
N GLN A 310 6.56 23.77 -17.83
CA GLN A 310 5.36 22.99 -17.54
C GLN A 310 5.45 22.31 -16.17
N PHE A 311 6.62 21.77 -15.81
CA PHE A 311 6.84 21.19 -14.50
C PHE A 311 6.56 22.18 -13.37
N GLU A 312 7.06 23.43 -13.48
CA GLU A 312 6.87 24.44 -12.45
C GLU A 312 5.38 24.87 -12.35
N GLU A 313 4.70 25.04 -13.49
CA GLU A 313 3.28 25.39 -13.54
C GLU A 313 2.40 24.31 -12.88
N LEU A 314 2.61 23.03 -13.22
CA LEU A 314 1.86 21.92 -12.63
C LEU A 314 2.23 21.68 -11.16
N TRP A 315 3.47 21.93 -10.80
CA TRP A 315 3.91 21.88 -9.41
C TRP A 315 3.18 22.92 -8.55
N GLU A 316 3.04 24.17 -9.01
CA GLU A 316 2.32 25.21 -8.27
C GLU A 316 0.86 24.82 -8.00
N GLU A 317 0.20 24.14 -8.94
CA GLU A 317 -1.14 23.60 -8.75
C GLU A 317 -1.20 22.51 -7.65
N GLN A 318 -0.26 21.55 -7.71
CA GLN A 318 -0.19 20.45 -6.73
C GLN A 318 0.19 20.92 -5.33
N GLN A 319 1.12 21.86 -5.23
CA GLN A 319 1.53 22.47 -3.97
C GLN A 319 0.36 23.08 -3.21
N SER A 320 -0.60 23.69 -3.92
CA SER A 320 -1.81 24.25 -3.31
C SER A 320 -2.69 23.23 -2.60
N GLN A 321 -2.49 21.95 -2.90
CA GLN A 321 -3.21 20.81 -2.31
C GLN A 321 -2.34 20.00 -1.33
N ASP A 322 -1.16 20.50 -0.98
CA ASP A 322 -0.18 19.79 -0.16
C ASP A 322 0.25 18.42 -0.73
N LEU A 323 0.31 18.29 -2.05
CA LEU A 323 0.71 17.07 -2.74
C LEU A 323 2.03 17.27 -3.48
N PRO A 324 2.86 16.22 -3.63
CA PRO A 324 4.07 16.27 -4.44
C PRO A 324 3.73 16.27 -5.92
N PHE A 325 4.71 16.64 -6.75
CA PHE A 325 4.62 16.51 -8.20
C PHE A 325 5.82 15.75 -8.75
N VAL A 326 5.57 14.77 -9.61
CA VAL A 326 6.57 13.94 -10.28
C VAL A 326 6.46 14.11 -11.79
N GLN A 327 7.57 14.37 -12.45
CA GLN A 327 7.70 14.33 -13.91
C GLN A 327 8.62 13.17 -14.30
N MET A 328 8.17 12.35 -15.25
CA MET A 328 8.98 11.31 -15.86
C MET A 328 9.11 11.54 -17.37
N ILE A 329 10.32 11.44 -17.93
CA ILE A 329 10.57 11.59 -19.36
C ILE A 329 11.27 10.35 -19.88
N HIS A 330 10.64 9.63 -20.80
CA HIS A 330 11.22 8.47 -21.46
C HIS A 330 11.96 8.88 -22.72
N GLY A 331 13.25 8.60 -22.78
CA GLY A 331 14.09 8.83 -23.95
C GLY A 331 14.90 7.59 -24.33
N ASN A 332 15.75 7.71 -25.37
CA ASN A 332 16.57 6.60 -25.86
C ASN A 332 17.64 6.11 -24.87
N ASN A 333 17.93 6.87 -23.82
CA ASN A 333 18.87 6.55 -22.75
C ASN A 333 18.20 6.20 -21.41
N GLY A 334 16.88 5.92 -21.40
CA GLY A 334 16.13 5.52 -20.21
C GLY A 334 15.07 6.53 -19.76
N ILE A 335 14.72 6.49 -18.49
CA ILE A 335 13.70 7.37 -17.90
C ILE A 335 14.37 8.38 -16.97
N PHE A 336 14.19 9.66 -17.25
CA PHE A 336 14.49 10.76 -16.33
C PHE A 336 13.36 10.95 -15.34
N VAL A 337 13.71 11.29 -14.09
CA VAL A 337 12.74 11.55 -13.01
C VAL A 337 13.08 12.88 -12.35
N LYS A 338 12.09 13.71 -12.15
CA LYS A 338 12.14 14.91 -11.33
C LYS A 338 10.95 14.94 -10.40
N ALA A 339 11.16 15.35 -9.16
CA ALA A 339 10.09 15.52 -8.19
C ALA A 339 10.28 16.79 -7.36
N LYS A 340 9.18 17.33 -6.90
CA LYS A 340 9.11 18.37 -5.86
C LYS A 340 8.06 17.99 -4.82
N ASP A 341 8.30 18.42 -3.61
CA ASP A 341 7.39 18.25 -2.47
C ASP A 341 6.98 19.61 -1.90
N SER A 342 5.79 19.69 -1.33
CA SER A 342 5.25 20.91 -0.74
C SER A 342 5.93 21.34 0.57
N ILE A 343 6.79 20.49 1.14
CA ILE A 343 7.41 20.71 2.46
C ILE A 343 8.83 21.30 2.36
N LEU A 344 9.48 21.14 1.22
CA LEU A 344 10.80 21.70 0.92
C LEU A 344 10.66 22.96 0.08
#